data_503d94d4933c885b64275c1c7f6ed1aa
#
_entry.id   503d94d4933c885b64275c1c7f6ed1aa
#
_cell.length_a   1.000
_cell.length_b   1.000
_cell.length_c   1.000
_cell.angle_alpha   90.00
_cell.angle_beta   90.00
_cell.angle_gamma   90.00
#
_symmetry.space_group_name_H-M   'P 1'
#
loop_
_entity.id
_entity.type
_entity.pdbx_description
1 polymer ?
#
loop_
_entity_poly.entity_id
_entity_poly.type
_entity_poly.pdbx_seq_one_letter_code
_entity_poly.pdbx_strand_id
1 'polypeptide(L)' 'MNLLKFGIAGYGKMGKIREQTISDSQNASLVAIFEINKYECNDKKIHICNSFDELINLEIDAIIIS' A
#
# COMPACT_ATOMS: atom_id res chain seq x y z
N MET A 1 13.15 -15.85 5.12
CA MET A 1 13.09 -15.01 3.90
C MET A 1 12.27 -13.76 4.18
N ASN A 2 12.80 -12.59 3.90
CA ASN A 2 12.11 -11.34 4.19
C ASN A 2 11.23 -10.93 3.01
N LEU A 3 9.98 -10.55 3.32
CA LEU A 3 9.10 -10.01 2.32
C LEU A 3 9.47 -8.55 2.04
N LEU A 4 9.38 -8.14 0.78
CA LEU A 4 9.48 -6.74 0.42
C LEU A 4 8.22 -6.02 0.86
N LYS A 5 8.39 -4.91 1.55
CA LYS A 5 7.27 -4.13 2.07
C LYS A 5 6.93 -3.02 1.10
N PHE A 6 5.69 -2.97 0.67
CA PHE A 6 5.22 -1.98 -0.30
C PHE A 6 4.18 -1.05 0.32
N GLY A 7 4.20 0.20 -0.15
CA GLY A 7 3.13 1.15 0.10
C GLY A 7 2.51 1.55 -1.22
N ILE A 8 1.24 1.95 -1.20
CA ILE A 8 0.55 2.45 -2.39
C ILE A 8 0.11 3.88 -2.14
N ALA A 9 0.50 4.80 -3.00
CA ALA A 9 -0.01 6.16 -3.01
C ALA A 9 -1.05 6.27 -4.12
N GLY A 10 -2.31 6.51 -3.73
CA GLY A 10 -3.42 6.54 -4.66
C GLY A 10 -4.12 5.19 -4.74
N TYR A 11 -5.19 5.03 -3.96
CA TYR A 11 -5.91 3.77 -3.85
C TYR A 11 -7.25 3.84 -4.59
N GLY A 12 -7.21 4.30 -5.85
CA GLY A 12 -8.37 4.22 -6.72
C GLY A 12 -8.41 2.88 -7.43
N LYS A 13 -9.02 2.87 -8.62
CA LYS A 13 -9.16 1.64 -9.39
C LYS A 13 -7.81 0.95 -9.65
N MET A 14 -6.80 1.73 -10.05
CA MET A 14 -5.48 1.18 -10.32
C MET A 14 -4.78 0.74 -9.04
N GLY A 15 -5.00 1.44 -7.94
CA GLY A 15 -4.44 1.05 -6.65
C GLY A 15 -4.92 -0.31 -6.22
N LYS A 16 -6.20 -0.60 -6.43
CA LYS A 16 -6.76 -1.90 -6.09
C LYS A 16 -6.17 -3.01 -6.94
N ILE A 17 -5.90 -2.73 -8.21
CA ILE A 17 -5.25 -3.69 -9.10
C ILE A 17 -3.83 -3.97 -8.60
N ARG A 18 -3.10 -2.92 -8.20
CA ARG A 18 -1.75 -3.08 -7.66
C ARG A 18 -1.75 -3.88 -6.36
N GLU A 19 -2.74 -3.62 -5.50
CA GLU A 19 -2.88 -4.38 -4.27
C GLU A 19 -3.04 -5.86 -4.56
N GLN A 20 -3.88 -6.20 -5.52
CA GLN A 20 -4.10 -7.60 -5.90
C GLN A 20 -2.80 -8.23 -6.41
N THR A 21 -2.04 -7.50 -7.21
CA THR A 21 -0.75 -7.97 -7.73
C THR A 21 0.22 -8.28 -6.58
N ILE A 22 0.28 -7.39 -5.58
CA ILE A 22 1.15 -7.60 -4.43
C ILE A 22 0.68 -8.81 -3.62
N SER A 23 -0.64 -8.93 -3.42
CA SER A 23 -1.20 -10.07 -2.68
C SER A 23 -0.88 -11.40 -3.34
N ASP A 24 -0.80 -11.43 -4.66
CA ASP A 24 -0.50 -12.65 -5.39
C ASP A 24 1.00 -12.96 -5.41
N SER A 25 1.82 -12.03 -4.98
CA SER A 25 3.27 -12.25 -4.93
C SER A 25 3.67 -12.94 -3.64
N GLN A 26 4.55 -13.93 -3.75
CA GLN A 26 5.07 -14.63 -2.58
C GLN A 26 6.17 -13.85 -1.88
N ASN A 27 6.72 -12.83 -2.54
CA ASN A 27 7.87 -12.10 -2.03
C ASN A 27 7.57 -10.68 -1.61
N ALA A 28 6.30 -10.27 -1.64
CA ALA A 28 5.92 -8.89 -1.36
C ALA A 28 4.72 -8.85 -0.42
N SER A 29 4.65 -7.78 0.35
CA SER A 29 3.55 -7.54 1.28
C SER A 29 3.15 -6.07 1.20
N LEU A 30 1.86 -5.80 1.07
CA LEU A 30 1.35 -4.43 1.14
C LEU A 30 1.15 -4.07 2.61
N VAL A 31 1.84 -3.04 3.07
CA VAL A 31 1.80 -2.67 4.48
C VAL A 31 1.14 -1.31 4.73
N ALA A 32 1.00 -0.47 3.71
CA ALA A 32 0.42 0.87 3.91
C ALA A 32 -0.20 1.40 2.64
N ILE A 33 -1.22 2.25 2.81
CA ILE A 33 -1.91 2.92 1.71
C ILE A 33 -2.14 4.38 2.07
N PHE A 34 -1.93 5.27 1.11
CA PHE A 34 -2.34 6.66 1.21
C PHE A 34 -3.27 6.99 0.05
N GLU A 35 -4.42 7.60 0.37
CA GLU A 35 -5.40 8.01 -0.62
C GLU A 35 -6.14 9.25 -0.13
N ILE A 36 -6.26 10.25 -0.99
CA ILE A 36 -6.92 11.51 -0.66
C ILE A 36 -8.43 11.34 -0.62
N ASN A 37 -8.98 10.54 -1.54
CA ASN A 37 -10.41 10.31 -1.62
C ASN A 37 -10.84 9.20 -0.69
N LYS A 38 -12.11 9.22 -0.27
CA LYS A 38 -12.62 8.15 0.57
C LYS A 38 -12.57 6.80 -0.14
N TYR A 39 -12.18 5.80 0.60
CA TYR A 39 -12.15 4.44 0.10
C TYR A 39 -12.35 3.48 1.26
N GLU A 40 -12.68 2.23 0.94
CA GLU A 40 -12.81 1.19 1.94
C GLU A 40 -11.67 0.20 1.79
N CYS A 41 -10.99 -0.06 2.89
CA CYS A 41 -9.97 -1.10 2.95
C CYS A 41 -10.36 -2.06 4.07
N ASN A 42 -10.62 -3.31 3.70
CA ASN A 42 -11.10 -4.31 4.65
C ASN A 42 -9.97 -5.04 5.37
N ASP A 43 -8.75 -4.85 4.96
CA ASP A 43 -7.60 -5.49 5.58
C ASP A 43 -7.06 -4.64 6.71
N LYS A 44 -7.30 -5.09 7.93
CA LYS A 44 -6.89 -4.35 9.13
C LYS A 44 -5.38 -4.35 9.35
N LYS A 45 -4.65 -5.17 8.61
CA LYS A 45 -3.20 -5.23 8.72
C LYS A 45 -2.51 -4.12 7.94
N ILE A 46 -3.25 -3.45 7.07
CA ILE A 46 -2.70 -2.39 6.25
C ILE A 46 -2.83 -1.06 6.98
N HIS A 47 -1.72 -0.34 7.11
CA HIS A 47 -1.72 0.98 7.73
C HIS A 47 -2.28 2.02 6.77
N ILE A 48 -3.27 2.76 7.22
CA ILE A 48 -3.89 3.81 6.42
C ILE A 48 -3.21 5.13 6.78
N CYS A 49 -2.49 5.69 5.82
CA CYS A 49 -1.74 6.93 6.03
C CYS A 49 -2.62 8.16 5.81
N ASN A 50 -2.41 9.18 6.62
CA ASN A 50 -3.15 10.44 6.52
C ASN A 50 -2.49 11.44 5.57
N SER A 51 -1.25 11.20 5.19
CA SER A 51 -0.52 12.04 4.28
C SER A 51 0.53 11.23 3.53
N PHE A 52 1.00 11.78 2.43
CA PHE A 52 2.09 11.15 1.68
C PHE A 52 3.37 11.11 2.53
N ASP A 53 3.62 12.17 3.31
CA ASP A 53 4.78 12.20 4.21
C ASP A 53 4.74 11.06 5.22
N GLU A 54 3.57 10.74 5.75
CA GLU A 54 3.43 9.62 6.66
C GLU A 54 3.81 8.31 5.96
N LEU A 55 3.40 8.17 4.71
CA LEU A 55 3.70 6.97 3.93
C LEU A 55 5.21 6.82 3.70
N ILE A 56 5.89 7.89 3.29
CA ILE A 56 7.32 7.80 3.00
C ILE A 56 8.18 7.67 4.25
N ASN A 57 7.64 8.01 5.42
CA ASN A 57 8.38 7.87 6.68
C ASN A 57 8.25 6.48 7.30
N LEU A 58 7.42 5.62 6.73
CA LEU A 58 7.32 4.25 7.20
C LEU A 58 8.50 3.42 6.68
N GLU A 59 8.82 2.35 7.39
CA GLU A 59 9.87 1.44 6.96
C GLU A 59 9.34 0.52 5.86
N ILE A 60 9.33 1.02 4.64
CA ILE A 60 8.88 0.25 3.48
C ILE A 60 9.97 0.26 2.41
N ASP A 61 9.96 -0.76 1.56
CA ASP A 61 11.01 -0.94 0.56
C ASP A 61 10.70 -0.20 -0.73
N ALA A 62 9.43 -0.02 -1.06
CA ALA A 62 9.03 0.64 -2.29
C ALA A 62 7.63 1.22 -2.16
N ILE A 63 7.35 2.26 -2.93
CA ILE A 63 6.03 2.89 -3.02
C ILE A 63 5.57 2.84 -4.46
N ILE A 64 4.34 2.37 -4.66
CA ILE A 64 3.71 2.36 -5.96
C ILE A 64 2.81 3.60 -6.04
N ILE A 65 3.04 4.43 -7.03
CA ILE A 65 2.22 5.61 -7.27
C ILE A 65 1.23 5.27 -8.38
N SER A 66 -0.05 5.37 -8.07
CA SER A 66 -1.08 5.02 -9.04
C SER A 66 -2.19 6.07 -9.14
#